data_a045a17521ba9ef8cdc4ac39e4c0a0b9
#
_entry.id   a045a17521ba9ef8cdc4ac39e4c0a0b9
#
_cell.length_a   1.000
_cell.length_b   1.000
_cell.length_c   1.000
_cell.angle_alpha   90.00
_cell.angle_beta   90.00
_cell.angle_gamma   90.00
#
_symmetry.space_group_name_H-M   'P 1'
#
loop_
_entity.id
_entity.type
_entity.pdbx_description
1 polymer ?
#
loop_
_entity_poly.entity_id
_entity_poly.type
_entity_poly.pdbx_seq_one_letter_code
_entity_poly.pdbx_strand_id
1 'polypeptide(L)'
;MLLIGMFDSPFVRRVAVSMQLLDIGYEHADWSVGRDFERIRQHNPLGRVPTLVLDDGEVLSESAAILDYLDDRVGPAHALLPAAGSGRREALQQMALAIGAAEKGREQIYERAFRPPEKRHEPWLERCRAQMHGGLAAIERRSEARGAQSWLVGSALSQADITVSCAFTFLRESLRPDDLSPRYPRLAALVDRCETLAAFKSTHVPFFSPGGQ
;
A
#
# COMPACT_ATOMS: atom_id res chain seq x y z
N MET A 1 12.29 -14.19 9.47
CA MET A 1 11.78 -12.80 9.60
C MET A 1 10.31 -12.84 10.02
N LEU A 2 9.83 -11.82 10.76
CA LEU A 2 8.42 -11.69 11.17
C LEU A 2 7.84 -10.37 10.63
N LEU A 3 6.83 -10.46 9.77
CA LEU A 3 6.08 -9.32 9.28
C LEU A 3 4.86 -9.07 10.18
N ILE A 4 4.79 -7.88 10.77
CA ILE A 4 3.71 -7.49 11.69
C ILE A 4 2.76 -6.52 10.99
N GLY A 5 1.47 -6.83 11.05
CA GLY A 5 0.35 -6.02 10.59
C GLY A 5 -0.66 -6.78 9.74
N MET A 6 -1.90 -6.33 9.72
CA MET A 6 -2.98 -6.93 8.93
C MET A 6 -2.81 -6.65 7.43
N PHE A 7 -3.17 -7.60 6.59
CA PHE A 7 -3.07 -7.47 5.11
C PHE A 7 -4.13 -6.54 4.49
N ASP A 8 -5.15 -6.13 5.23
CA ASP A 8 -6.07 -5.08 4.80
C ASP A 8 -5.39 -3.69 4.75
N SER A 9 -4.26 -3.53 5.44
CA SER A 9 -3.42 -2.34 5.32
C SER A 9 -2.64 -2.33 3.99
N PRO A 10 -2.76 -1.31 3.15
CA PRO A 10 -2.03 -1.22 1.89
C PRO A 10 -0.51 -1.14 2.10
N PHE A 11 -0.09 -0.63 3.26
CA PHE A 11 1.32 -0.52 3.64
C PHE A 11 1.93 -1.87 4.03
N VAL A 12 1.17 -2.72 4.70
CA VAL A 12 1.59 -4.10 5.05
C VAL A 12 1.52 -4.98 3.80
N ARG A 13 0.40 -4.92 3.08
CA ARG A 13 0.16 -5.78 1.93
C ARG A 13 1.22 -5.61 0.84
N ARG A 14 1.64 -4.36 0.53
CA ARG A 14 2.69 -4.16 -0.48
C ARG A 14 4.03 -4.79 -0.08
N VAL A 15 4.35 -4.85 1.22
CA VAL A 15 5.54 -5.57 1.72
C VAL A 15 5.36 -7.07 1.56
N ALA A 16 4.23 -7.62 1.99
CA ALA A 16 3.92 -9.04 1.87
C ALA A 16 3.96 -9.55 0.42
N VAL A 17 3.31 -8.81 -0.50
CA VAL A 17 3.36 -9.10 -1.95
C VAL A 17 4.80 -9.09 -2.47
N SER A 18 5.59 -8.07 -2.09
CA SER A 18 6.98 -7.97 -2.52
C SER A 18 7.83 -9.13 -2.00
N MET A 19 7.70 -9.51 -0.72
CA MET A 19 8.41 -10.66 -0.15
C MET A 19 8.08 -11.95 -0.90
N GLN A 20 6.81 -12.17 -1.26
CA GLN A 20 6.42 -13.35 -2.03
C GLN A 20 6.96 -13.34 -3.46
N LEU A 21 6.96 -12.20 -4.15
CA LEU A 21 7.50 -12.08 -5.50
C LEU A 21 9.03 -12.23 -5.54
N LEU A 22 9.70 -11.91 -4.44
CA LEU A 22 11.15 -12.06 -4.26
C LEU A 22 11.55 -13.43 -3.67
N ASP A 23 10.59 -14.33 -3.45
CA ASP A 23 10.79 -15.63 -2.80
C ASP A 23 11.46 -15.52 -1.42
N ILE A 24 11.09 -14.51 -0.66
CA ILE A 24 11.58 -14.26 0.71
C ILE A 24 10.57 -14.79 1.71
N GLY A 25 10.94 -15.85 2.45
CA GLY A 25 10.10 -16.44 3.50
C GLY A 25 9.96 -15.54 4.74
N TYR A 26 8.76 -15.51 5.31
CA TYR A 26 8.46 -14.78 6.55
C TYR A 26 7.34 -15.44 7.33
N GLU A 27 7.34 -15.25 8.66
CA GLU A 27 6.18 -15.47 9.51
C GLU A 27 5.30 -14.23 9.50
N HIS A 28 3.99 -14.39 9.65
CA HIS A 28 3.03 -13.29 9.65
C HIS A 28 2.33 -13.14 10.99
N ALA A 29 2.41 -11.96 11.59
CA ALA A 29 1.66 -11.58 12.77
C ALA A 29 0.53 -10.63 12.38
N ASP A 30 -0.70 -11.16 12.35
CA ASP A 30 -1.92 -10.43 11.98
C ASP A 30 -2.41 -9.51 13.11
N TRP A 31 -1.58 -8.49 13.45
CA TRP A 31 -1.88 -7.55 14.52
C TRP A 31 -2.48 -6.25 13.98
N SER A 32 -3.57 -5.83 14.61
CA SER A 32 -4.29 -4.59 14.31
C SER A 32 -3.76 -3.42 15.13
N VAL A 33 -3.53 -2.26 14.49
CA VAL A 33 -3.17 -1.02 15.20
C VAL A 33 -4.23 -0.55 16.20
N GLY A 34 -5.48 -0.99 16.06
CA GLY A 34 -6.55 -0.70 17.02
C GLY A 34 -6.55 -1.66 18.20
N ARG A 35 -6.47 -2.97 17.92
CA ARG A 35 -6.57 -4.03 18.95
C ARG A 35 -5.24 -4.31 19.65
N ASP A 36 -4.14 -4.32 18.90
CA ASP A 36 -2.84 -4.82 19.36
C ASP A 36 -1.80 -3.70 19.51
N PHE A 37 -2.23 -2.46 19.71
CA PHE A 37 -1.36 -1.27 19.73
C PHE A 37 -0.16 -1.41 20.68
N GLU A 38 -0.40 -1.81 21.94
CA GLU A 38 0.67 -1.96 22.94
C GLU A 38 1.64 -3.11 22.59
N ARG A 39 1.15 -4.16 21.94
CA ARG A 39 1.99 -5.24 21.44
C ARG A 39 2.87 -4.79 20.26
N ILE A 40 2.32 -4.02 19.34
CA ILE A 40 3.07 -3.45 18.21
C ILE A 40 4.14 -2.48 18.74
N ARG A 41 3.85 -1.68 19.77
CA ARG A 41 4.79 -0.73 20.37
C ARG A 41 6.04 -1.40 20.98
N GLN A 42 5.97 -2.66 21.35
CA GLN A 42 7.15 -3.41 21.81
C GLN A 42 8.20 -3.61 20.73
N HIS A 43 7.78 -3.58 19.45
CA HIS A 43 8.66 -3.71 18.29
C HIS A 43 8.87 -2.37 17.58
N ASN A 44 7.82 -1.57 17.45
CA ASN A 44 7.85 -0.30 16.75
C ASN A 44 7.35 0.82 17.69
N PRO A 45 8.21 1.74 18.12
CA PRO A 45 7.82 2.79 19.08
C PRO A 45 6.70 3.71 18.59
N LEU A 46 6.46 3.78 17.26
CA LEU A 46 5.36 4.52 16.67
C LEU A 46 4.02 3.80 16.80
N GLY A 47 3.99 2.51 17.18
CA GLY A 47 2.77 1.70 17.21
C GLY A 47 2.12 1.54 15.85
N ARG A 48 2.93 1.54 14.76
CA ARG A 48 2.46 1.48 13.37
C ARG A 48 2.86 0.18 12.68
N VAL A 49 2.15 -0.13 11.61
CA VAL A 49 2.43 -1.27 10.73
C VAL A 49 2.61 -0.78 9.29
N PRO A 50 3.42 -1.46 8.44
CA PRO A 50 4.17 -2.67 8.73
C PRO A 50 5.37 -2.42 9.65
N THR A 51 5.71 -3.48 10.38
CA THR A 51 6.99 -3.63 11.07
C THR A 51 7.59 -4.97 10.68
N LEU A 52 8.85 -5.01 10.30
CA LEU A 52 9.56 -6.25 9.96
C LEU A 52 10.66 -6.49 10.98
N VAL A 53 10.58 -7.62 11.69
CA VAL A 53 11.66 -8.10 12.57
C VAL A 53 12.51 -9.08 11.77
N LEU A 54 13.79 -8.79 11.64
CA LEU A 54 14.76 -9.63 10.94
C LEU A 54 15.18 -10.84 11.79
N ASP A 55 15.88 -11.79 11.19
CA ASP A 55 16.30 -13.02 11.87
C ASP A 55 17.38 -12.78 12.95
N ASP A 56 18.12 -11.68 12.87
CA ASP A 56 19.11 -11.23 13.86
C ASP A 56 18.48 -10.35 14.98
N GLY A 57 17.19 -10.04 14.87
CA GLY A 57 16.45 -9.22 15.81
C GLY A 57 16.41 -7.73 15.48
N GLU A 58 17.06 -7.28 14.39
CA GLU A 58 16.90 -5.90 13.91
C GLU A 58 15.45 -5.65 13.52
N VAL A 59 14.95 -4.44 13.77
CA VAL A 59 13.56 -4.06 13.49
C VAL A 59 13.52 -2.92 12.49
N LEU A 60 12.87 -3.17 11.36
CA LEU A 60 12.61 -2.18 10.33
C LEU A 60 11.17 -1.66 10.43
N SER A 61 11.01 -0.35 10.43
CA SER A 61 9.73 0.34 10.46
C SER A 61 9.53 1.12 9.17
N GLU A 62 8.28 1.33 8.79
CA GLU A 62 7.84 1.98 7.54
C GLU A 62 8.10 1.13 6.29
N SER A 63 7.04 0.95 5.53
CA SER A 63 7.07 0.07 4.36
C SER A 63 8.08 0.49 3.28
N ALA A 64 8.45 1.77 3.18
CA ALA A 64 9.44 2.23 2.22
C ALA A 64 10.85 1.75 2.59
N ALA A 65 11.23 1.82 3.87
CA ALA A 65 12.52 1.32 4.35
C ALA A 65 12.59 -0.21 4.26
N ILE A 66 11.50 -0.89 4.58
CA ILE A 66 11.43 -2.36 4.44
C ILE A 66 11.64 -2.78 2.98
N LEU A 67 10.97 -2.12 2.03
CA LEU A 67 11.09 -2.45 0.61
C LEU A 67 12.49 -2.16 0.06
N ASP A 68 13.14 -1.09 0.51
CA ASP A 68 14.54 -0.79 0.16
C ASP A 68 15.48 -1.90 0.67
N TYR A 69 15.30 -2.35 1.92
CA TYR A 69 16.03 -3.49 2.47
C TYR A 69 15.81 -4.78 1.67
N LEU A 70 14.57 -5.08 1.25
CA LEU A 70 14.27 -6.28 0.47
C LEU A 70 14.97 -6.24 -0.90
N ASP A 71 14.96 -5.10 -1.58
CA ASP A 71 15.64 -4.90 -2.85
C ASP A 71 17.17 -5.00 -2.73
N ASP A 72 17.77 -4.42 -1.67
CA ASP A 72 19.18 -4.57 -1.37
C ASP A 72 19.58 -6.02 -1.12
N ARG A 73 18.78 -6.75 -0.34
CA ARG A 73 18.97 -8.17 0.00
C ARG A 73 19.03 -9.08 -1.23
N VAL A 74 18.17 -8.85 -2.23
CA VAL A 74 18.12 -9.67 -3.45
C VAL A 74 19.08 -9.18 -4.54
N GLY A 75 19.57 -7.97 -4.40
CA GLY A 75 20.46 -7.32 -5.34
C GLY A 75 19.78 -6.80 -6.60
N PRO A 76 20.49 -5.98 -7.38
CA PRO A 76 19.90 -5.17 -8.46
C PRO A 76 19.31 -5.99 -9.62
N ALA A 77 19.70 -7.25 -9.78
CA ALA A 77 19.18 -8.13 -10.83
C ALA A 77 17.76 -8.64 -10.53
N HIS A 78 17.37 -8.69 -9.27
CA HIS A 78 16.09 -9.21 -8.81
C HIS A 78 15.21 -8.15 -8.13
N ALA A 79 15.77 -6.95 -7.86
CA ALA A 79 15.06 -5.86 -7.22
C ALA A 79 13.80 -5.46 -8.00
N LEU A 80 12.72 -5.20 -7.28
CA LEU A 80 11.44 -4.76 -7.84
C LEU A 80 11.44 -3.27 -8.19
N LEU A 81 12.36 -2.50 -7.62
CA LEU A 81 12.58 -1.10 -7.95
C LEU A 81 13.78 -0.98 -8.89
N PRO A 82 13.67 -0.29 -10.06
CA PRO A 82 14.81 -0.07 -10.94
C PRO A 82 16.01 0.53 -10.20
N ALA A 83 17.22 0.01 -10.46
CA ALA A 83 18.43 0.36 -9.70
C ALA A 83 18.79 1.86 -9.79
N ALA A 84 18.57 2.50 -10.96
CA ALA A 84 18.94 3.89 -11.19
C ALA A 84 18.17 4.54 -12.35
N GLY A 85 18.44 5.80 -12.63
CA GLY A 85 18.00 6.50 -13.82
C GLY A 85 16.56 7.00 -13.78
N SER A 86 15.99 7.27 -14.96
CA SER A 86 14.64 7.82 -15.11
C SER A 86 13.56 6.85 -14.67
N GLY A 87 13.73 5.55 -14.94
CA GLY A 87 12.80 4.52 -14.49
C GLY A 87 12.65 4.46 -12.97
N ARG A 88 13.76 4.54 -12.23
CA ARG A 88 13.71 4.62 -10.76
C ARG A 88 12.96 5.87 -10.27
N ARG A 89 13.25 7.03 -10.85
CA ARG A 89 12.54 8.28 -10.47
C ARG A 89 11.04 8.18 -10.76
N GLU A 90 10.67 7.60 -11.90
CA GLU A 90 9.28 7.41 -12.27
C GLU A 90 8.58 6.44 -11.30
N ALA A 91 9.18 5.31 -10.99
CA ALA A 91 8.65 4.35 -10.02
C ALA A 91 8.45 5.00 -8.65
N LEU A 92 9.46 5.68 -8.12
CA LEU A 92 9.37 6.36 -6.83
C LEU A 92 8.27 7.44 -6.83
N GLN A 93 8.09 8.18 -7.93
CA GLN A 93 7.04 9.18 -8.04
C GLN A 93 5.64 8.55 -8.05
N GLN A 94 5.44 7.42 -8.76
CA GLN A 94 4.18 6.69 -8.77
C GLN A 94 3.87 6.14 -7.37
N MET A 95 4.88 5.54 -6.72
CA MET A 95 4.77 5.05 -5.35
C MET A 95 4.40 6.16 -4.35
N ALA A 96 5.05 7.32 -4.44
CA ALA A 96 4.79 8.46 -3.56
C ALA A 96 3.34 8.97 -3.70
N LEU A 97 2.82 9.06 -4.93
CA LEU A 97 1.44 9.46 -5.20
C LEU A 97 0.44 8.44 -4.64
N ALA A 98 0.71 7.14 -4.83
CA ALA A 98 -0.16 6.07 -4.35
C ALA A 98 -0.20 6.02 -2.81
N ILE A 99 0.97 6.12 -2.16
CA ILE A 99 1.07 6.16 -0.70
C ILE A 99 0.38 7.40 -0.13
N GLY A 100 0.63 8.57 -0.72
CA GLY A 100 -0.07 9.80 -0.31
C GLY A 100 -1.60 9.69 -0.46
N ALA A 101 -2.09 9.07 -1.53
CA ALA A 101 -3.52 8.81 -1.69
C ALA A 101 -4.05 7.83 -0.62
N ALA A 102 -3.33 6.73 -0.35
CA ALA A 102 -3.71 5.77 0.69
C ALA A 102 -3.70 6.39 2.10
N GLU A 103 -2.72 7.25 2.41
CA GLU A 103 -2.70 8.00 3.68
C GLU A 103 -3.92 8.90 3.81
N LYS A 104 -4.31 9.61 2.76
CA LYS A 104 -5.50 10.46 2.78
C LYS A 104 -6.81 9.67 2.83
N GLY A 105 -6.83 8.46 2.31
CA GLY A 105 -7.91 7.49 2.54
C GLY A 105 -7.98 7.07 4.01
N ARG A 106 -6.85 6.66 4.58
CA ARG A 106 -6.75 6.27 6.00
C ARG A 106 -7.20 7.40 6.93
N GLU A 107 -6.81 8.65 6.67
CA GLU A 107 -7.26 9.82 7.45
C GLU A 107 -8.79 9.93 7.48
N GLN A 108 -9.45 9.72 6.33
CA GLN A 108 -10.90 9.73 6.25
C GLN A 108 -11.54 8.61 7.07
N ILE A 109 -10.94 7.41 7.04
CA ILE A 109 -11.40 6.26 7.81
C ILE A 109 -11.24 6.53 9.30
N TYR A 110 -10.07 7.00 9.74
CA TYR A 110 -9.78 7.27 11.14
C TYR A 110 -10.64 8.40 11.72
N GLU A 111 -10.91 9.45 10.94
CA GLU A 111 -11.82 10.52 11.36
C GLU A 111 -13.23 10.00 11.61
N ARG A 112 -13.68 9.00 10.83
CA ARG A 112 -15.01 8.38 11.01
C ARG A 112 -15.03 7.31 12.10
N ALA A 113 -13.95 6.52 12.24
CA ALA A 113 -13.89 5.40 13.17
C ALA A 113 -13.58 5.84 14.61
N PHE A 114 -12.68 6.80 14.80
CA PHE A 114 -12.17 7.18 16.11
C PHE A 114 -12.72 8.50 16.65
N ARG A 115 -13.49 9.26 15.83
CA ARG A 115 -14.14 10.48 16.29
C ARG A 115 -15.64 10.32 16.33
N PRO A 116 -16.31 10.74 17.41
CA PRO A 116 -17.75 10.78 17.46
C PRO A 116 -18.26 11.79 16.41
N PRO A 117 -19.47 11.58 15.84
CA PRO A 117 -19.98 12.36 14.70
C PRO A 117 -19.92 13.89 14.89
N GLU A 118 -20.23 14.37 16.10
CA GLU A 118 -20.25 15.79 16.44
C GLU A 118 -18.88 16.47 16.53
N LYS A 119 -17.80 15.66 16.52
CA LYS A 119 -16.41 16.14 16.53
C LYS A 119 -15.68 15.96 15.20
N ARG A 120 -16.36 15.42 14.19
CA ARG A 120 -15.80 15.26 12.84
C ARG A 120 -15.74 16.60 12.14
N HIS A 121 -14.63 16.83 11.44
CA HIS A 121 -14.41 18.08 10.73
C HIS A 121 -14.53 17.88 9.23
N GLU A 122 -15.72 18.16 8.69
CA GLU A 122 -16.02 17.92 7.28
C GLU A 122 -15.08 18.65 6.29
N PRO A 123 -14.67 19.93 6.52
CA PRO A 123 -13.71 20.57 5.63
C PRO A 123 -12.35 19.83 5.55
N TRP A 124 -11.94 19.15 6.63
CA TRP A 124 -10.74 18.31 6.61
C TRP A 124 -10.95 17.03 5.79
N LEU A 125 -12.09 16.38 5.96
CA LEU A 125 -12.46 15.20 5.16
C LEU A 125 -12.51 15.52 3.67
N GLU A 126 -13.11 16.64 3.29
CA GLU A 126 -13.13 17.12 1.89
C GLU A 126 -11.72 17.37 1.36
N ARG A 127 -10.85 17.99 2.14
CA ARG A 127 -9.45 18.19 1.76
C ARG A 127 -8.72 16.86 1.57
N CYS A 128 -8.89 15.90 2.48
CA CYS A 128 -8.31 14.56 2.35
C CYS A 128 -8.81 13.86 1.09
N ARG A 129 -10.12 13.94 0.81
CA ARG A 129 -10.74 13.40 -0.41
C ARG A 129 -10.14 14.02 -1.67
N ALA A 130 -10.02 15.34 -1.72
CA ALA A 130 -9.43 16.04 -2.86
C ALA A 130 -7.96 15.65 -3.09
N GLN A 131 -7.15 15.53 -2.04
CA GLN A 131 -5.76 15.10 -2.14
C GLN A 131 -5.63 13.65 -2.60
N MET A 132 -6.45 12.73 -2.09
CA MET A 132 -6.53 11.34 -2.53
C MET A 132 -6.83 11.26 -4.04
N HIS A 133 -7.89 11.93 -4.48
CA HIS A 133 -8.27 11.97 -5.89
C HIS A 133 -7.19 12.64 -6.77
N GLY A 134 -6.51 13.65 -6.27
CA GLY A 134 -5.40 14.30 -6.96
C GLY A 134 -4.24 13.34 -7.24
N GLY A 135 -3.87 12.52 -6.26
CA GLY A 135 -2.86 11.47 -6.39
C GLY A 135 -3.26 10.41 -7.41
N LEU A 136 -4.47 9.84 -7.27
CA LEU A 136 -4.99 8.83 -8.19
C LEU A 136 -5.09 9.35 -9.63
N ALA A 137 -5.62 10.56 -9.83
CA ALA A 137 -5.74 11.16 -11.15
C ALA A 137 -4.37 11.43 -11.81
N ALA A 138 -3.35 11.75 -11.03
CA ALA A 138 -2.00 11.93 -11.56
C ALA A 138 -1.38 10.62 -12.03
N ILE A 139 -1.64 9.49 -11.32
CA ILE A 139 -1.19 8.16 -11.73
C ILE A 139 -1.98 7.70 -12.97
N GLU A 140 -3.30 7.87 -12.98
CA GLU A 140 -4.18 7.52 -14.11
C GLU A 140 -3.69 8.15 -15.43
N ARG A 141 -3.47 9.47 -15.44
CA ARG A 141 -2.97 10.19 -16.65
C ARG A 141 -1.63 9.66 -17.13
N ARG A 142 -0.72 9.29 -16.24
CA ARG A 142 0.58 8.70 -16.63
C ARG A 142 0.42 7.31 -17.23
N SER A 143 -0.51 6.53 -16.68
CA SER A 143 -0.88 5.20 -17.16
C SER A 143 -1.50 5.24 -18.56
N GLU A 144 -2.36 6.22 -18.85
CA GLU A 144 -2.98 6.44 -20.16
C GLU A 144 -1.92 6.60 -21.26
N ALA A 145 -0.87 7.37 -20.99
CA ALA A 145 0.21 7.61 -21.93
C ALA A 145 1.00 6.36 -22.31
N ARG A 146 0.93 5.28 -21.54
CA ARG A 146 1.69 4.03 -21.76
C ARG A 146 0.89 2.90 -22.44
N GLY A 147 -0.42 3.01 -22.50
CA GLY A 147 -1.31 1.99 -23.07
C GLY A 147 -1.87 1.02 -22.03
N ALA A 148 -3.00 0.38 -22.37
CA ALA A 148 -3.86 -0.35 -21.42
C ALA A 148 -3.22 -1.57 -20.75
N GLN A 149 -2.31 -2.24 -21.44
CA GLN A 149 -1.67 -3.48 -20.97
C GLN A 149 -0.24 -3.27 -20.44
N SER A 150 0.21 -2.03 -20.40
CA SER A 150 1.56 -1.70 -19.91
C SER A 150 1.62 -1.74 -18.38
N TRP A 151 2.81 -2.06 -17.84
CA TRP A 151 3.15 -1.77 -16.46
C TRP A 151 3.40 -0.27 -16.28
N LEU A 152 3.32 0.22 -15.06
CA LEU A 152 3.50 1.64 -14.75
C LEU A 152 4.90 2.14 -15.09
N VAL A 153 5.88 1.26 -14.99
CA VAL A 153 7.29 1.57 -15.31
C VAL A 153 7.94 0.38 -16.00
N GLY A 154 8.69 0.63 -17.06
CA GLY A 154 9.40 -0.44 -17.78
C GLY A 154 8.49 -1.42 -18.50
N SER A 155 8.97 -2.64 -18.67
CA SER A 155 8.30 -3.73 -19.41
C SER A 155 7.86 -4.90 -18.53
N ALA A 156 8.21 -4.89 -17.25
CA ALA A 156 7.87 -5.92 -16.27
C ALA A 156 7.19 -5.29 -15.04
N LEU A 157 6.50 -6.12 -14.25
CA LEU A 157 5.93 -5.73 -12.97
C LEU A 157 7.03 -5.16 -12.07
N SER A 158 6.75 -4.04 -11.44
CA SER A 158 7.68 -3.30 -10.59
C SER A 158 7.06 -2.96 -9.23
N GLN A 159 7.88 -2.42 -8.33
CA GLN A 159 7.41 -1.92 -7.04
C GLN A 159 6.33 -0.81 -7.17
N ALA A 160 6.32 -0.07 -8.30
CA ALA A 160 5.28 0.91 -8.57
C ALA A 160 3.92 0.25 -8.77
N ASP A 161 3.86 -0.82 -9.57
CA ASP A 161 2.62 -1.56 -9.83
C ASP A 161 2.06 -2.19 -8.56
N ILE A 162 2.94 -2.80 -7.75
CA ILE A 162 2.57 -3.40 -6.46
C ILE A 162 1.98 -2.34 -5.53
N THR A 163 2.69 -1.23 -5.38
CA THR A 163 2.27 -0.16 -4.46
C THR A 163 0.96 0.48 -4.88
N VAL A 164 0.80 0.79 -6.17
CA VAL A 164 -0.44 1.38 -6.71
C VAL A 164 -1.60 0.41 -6.56
N SER A 165 -1.39 -0.88 -6.88
CA SER A 165 -2.45 -1.88 -6.77
C SER A 165 -2.91 -2.07 -5.32
N CYS A 166 -2.00 -2.23 -4.36
CA CYS A 166 -2.36 -2.36 -2.95
C CYS A 166 -3.08 -1.11 -2.42
N ALA A 167 -2.61 0.09 -2.79
CA ALA A 167 -3.23 1.35 -2.40
C ALA A 167 -4.64 1.51 -2.99
N PHE A 168 -4.81 1.20 -4.28
CA PHE A 168 -6.09 1.34 -4.96
C PHE A 168 -7.12 0.32 -4.45
N THR A 169 -6.72 -0.95 -4.23
CA THR A 169 -7.58 -1.97 -3.62
C THR A 169 -8.08 -1.52 -2.25
N PHE A 170 -7.18 -1.05 -1.38
CA PHE A 170 -7.54 -0.52 -0.08
C PHE A 170 -8.55 0.62 -0.17
N LEU A 171 -8.31 1.61 -1.03
CA LEU A 171 -9.21 2.76 -1.20
C LEU A 171 -10.57 2.34 -1.75
N ARG A 172 -10.59 1.43 -2.73
CA ARG A 172 -11.81 0.89 -3.34
C ARG A 172 -12.69 0.15 -2.34
N GLU A 173 -12.08 -0.60 -1.42
CA GLU A 173 -12.81 -1.41 -0.45
C GLU A 173 -13.23 -0.60 0.79
N SER A 174 -12.40 0.33 1.24
CA SER A 174 -12.60 1.04 2.51
C SER A 174 -13.47 2.29 2.42
N LEU A 175 -13.52 2.94 1.25
CA LEU A 175 -14.21 4.23 1.05
C LEU A 175 -15.50 4.08 0.24
N ARG A 176 -16.19 2.95 0.35
CA ARG A 176 -17.54 2.82 -0.22
C ARG A 176 -18.44 3.95 0.32
N PRO A 177 -19.15 4.72 -0.48
CA PRO A 177 -19.79 4.41 -1.77
C PRO A 177 -19.06 5.00 -3.00
N ASP A 178 -17.90 5.61 -2.87
CA ASP A 178 -17.18 6.14 -4.03
C ASP A 178 -16.61 4.99 -4.84
N ASP A 179 -17.32 4.57 -5.90
CA ASP A 179 -16.76 3.60 -6.85
C ASP A 179 -15.63 4.26 -7.65
N LEU A 180 -14.39 3.92 -7.28
CA LEU A 180 -13.19 4.47 -7.90
C LEU A 180 -12.93 3.88 -9.29
N SER A 181 -13.44 2.68 -9.57
CA SER A 181 -13.12 1.95 -10.81
C SER A 181 -13.61 2.66 -12.08
N PRO A 182 -14.84 3.19 -12.17
CA PRO A 182 -15.26 3.98 -13.33
C PRO A 182 -14.50 5.28 -13.49
N ARG A 183 -14.04 5.87 -12.39
CA ARG A 183 -13.29 7.14 -12.40
C ARG A 183 -11.84 6.98 -12.81
N TYR A 184 -11.25 5.81 -12.54
CA TYR A 184 -9.84 5.49 -12.80
C TYR A 184 -9.72 4.13 -13.50
N PRO A 185 -10.17 4.04 -14.77
CA PRO A 185 -10.28 2.74 -15.45
C PRO A 185 -8.93 2.07 -15.73
N ARG A 186 -7.84 2.86 -15.90
CA ARG A 186 -6.50 2.29 -16.07
C ARG A 186 -5.97 1.68 -14.80
N LEU A 187 -6.17 2.36 -13.67
CA LEU A 187 -5.79 1.83 -12.35
C LEU A 187 -6.62 0.60 -12.01
N ALA A 188 -7.92 0.61 -12.29
CA ALA A 188 -8.78 -0.56 -12.11
C ALA A 188 -8.27 -1.76 -12.92
N ALA A 189 -7.98 -1.58 -14.20
CA ALA A 189 -7.45 -2.65 -15.06
C ALA A 189 -6.06 -3.15 -14.59
N LEU A 190 -5.19 -2.28 -14.10
CA LEU A 190 -3.91 -2.67 -13.51
C LEU A 190 -4.13 -3.55 -12.27
N VAL A 191 -5.00 -3.09 -11.36
CA VAL A 191 -5.34 -3.83 -10.13
C VAL A 191 -5.92 -5.19 -10.46
N ASP A 192 -6.92 -5.26 -11.34
CA ASP A 192 -7.55 -6.53 -11.73
C ASP A 192 -6.52 -7.52 -12.28
N ARG A 193 -5.54 -7.04 -13.06
CA ARG A 193 -4.42 -7.85 -13.54
C ARG A 193 -3.50 -8.31 -12.40
N CYS A 194 -3.11 -7.41 -11.50
CA CYS A 194 -2.25 -7.75 -10.36
C CYS A 194 -2.91 -8.77 -9.44
N GLU A 195 -4.21 -8.62 -9.17
CA GLU A 195 -4.98 -9.52 -8.29
C GLU A 195 -5.13 -10.95 -8.88
N THR A 196 -4.79 -11.17 -10.16
CA THR A 196 -4.69 -12.54 -10.71
C THR A 196 -3.42 -13.29 -10.27
N LEU A 197 -2.40 -12.58 -9.83
CA LEU A 197 -1.10 -13.16 -9.43
C LEU A 197 -1.20 -13.84 -8.06
N ALA A 198 -0.49 -14.95 -7.89
CA ALA A 198 -0.51 -15.73 -6.66
C ALA A 198 -0.15 -14.90 -5.40
N ALA A 199 0.89 -14.06 -5.51
CA ALA A 199 1.33 -13.20 -4.42
C ALA A 199 0.26 -12.19 -3.94
N PHE A 200 -0.56 -11.69 -4.87
CA PHE A 200 -1.67 -10.79 -4.52
C PHE A 200 -2.86 -11.56 -3.94
N LYS A 201 -3.20 -12.72 -4.52
CA LYS A 201 -4.31 -13.55 -4.03
C LYS A 201 -4.10 -14.02 -2.60
N SER A 202 -2.89 -14.49 -2.28
CA SER A 202 -2.56 -15.03 -0.96
C SER A 202 -2.47 -13.97 0.15
N THR A 203 -2.33 -12.69 -0.23
CA THR A 203 -2.27 -11.55 0.70
C THR A 203 -3.53 -10.67 0.65
N HIS A 204 -4.57 -11.08 -0.07
CA HIS A 204 -5.83 -10.34 -0.11
C HIS A 204 -6.70 -10.69 1.09
N VAL A 205 -6.97 -9.68 1.92
CA VAL A 205 -7.94 -9.73 3.00
C VAL A 205 -8.88 -8.53 2.80
N PRO A 206 -10.21 -8.76 2.74
CA PRO A 206 -11.17 -7.66 2.61
C PRO A 206 -11.00 -6.65 3.74
N PHE A 207 -11.13 -5.36 3.43
CA PHE A 207 -10.98 -4.31 4.41
C PHE A 207 -11.98 -4.48 5.57
N PHE A 208 -11.46 -4.51 6.78
CA PHE A 208 -12.25 -4.56 8.01
C PHE A 208 -12.34 -3.15 8.62
N SER A 209 -13.55 -2.57 8.66
CA SER A 209 -13.75 -1.27 9.29
C SER A 209 -13.63 -1.40 10.81
N PRO A 210 -12.70 -0.67 11.47
CA PRO A 210 -12.54 -0.74 12.93
C PRO A 210 -13.76 -0.24 13.72
N GLY A 211 -14.79 0.28 13.08
CA GLY A 211 -16.04 0.73 13.68
C GLY A 211 -17.30 -0.01 13.18
N GLY A 212 -17.13 -1.06 12.40
CA GLY A 212 -18.25 -1.89 11.91
C GLY A 212 -18.64 -2.95 12.94
N GLN A 213 -19.71 -2.69 13.71
CA GLN A 213 -20.55 -3.74 14.28
C GLN A 213 -21.49 -4.23 13.21
#